data_c9e8b28ceb11a07e4f88bc84bc044351
#
_entry.id   c9e8b28ceb11a07e4f88bc84bc044351
#
_cell.length_a   1.000
_cell.length_b   1.000
_cell.length_c   1.000
_cell.angle_alpha   90.00
_cell.angle_beta   90.00
_cell.angle_gamma   90.00
#
_symmetry.space_group_name_H-M   'P 1'
#
loop_
_entity.id
_entity.type
_entity.pdbx_description
1 polymer ?
#
loop_
_entity_poly.entity_id
_entity_poly.type
_entity_poly.pdbx_seq_one_letter_code
_entity_poly.pdbx_strand_id
1 'polypeptide(L)'
;MGKVRFLTTWLGIVLLALGMVAPAAAQSVPNIAAAADLRLALTEVAAAFTRDTGQKVSLTFGSSGNFYRQLQQGAPFQLFLSADEDYVLALAKAGKTVDRGTPYAIGRLAVVAPKGSPMQVDSNLAGLRAAVRAGQITRFAIANPAHAPYGKRAEEVLRRGQLWEPLIGKLVLGENVSQAMQFATAGGAQGGIVAYSLVLDPAFALRARYALIPAAWHRPLRQRMVLMKAAGPVAQRFYRYIQQPAARRILVRHGFALPGEAR
;
A
#
# COMPACT_ATOMS: atom_id res chain seq x y z
N MET A 1 -55.54 -19.48 -80.66
CA MET A 1 -54.09 -19.54 -80.69
C MET A 1 -53.58 -18.41 -79.78
N GLY A 2 -53.30 -18.65 -78.55
CA GLY A 2 -52.88 -17.67 -77.50
C GLY A 2 -51.58 -18.15 -76.87
N LYS A 3 -50.51 -17.37 -77.00
CA LYS A 3 -49.23 -17.63 -76.43
C LYS A 3 -49.21 -17.11 -74.99
N VAL A 4 -49.03 -18.00 -74.04
CA VAL A 4 -48.83 -17.68 -72.56
C VAL A 4 -47.34 -17.42 -72.43
N ARG A 5 -46.95 -16.20 -71.88
CA ARG A 5 -45.59 -15.82 -71.53
C ARG A 5 -45.42 -16.09 -70.04
N PHE A 6 -44.53 -17.03 -69.64
CA PHE A 6 -44.11 -17.24 -68.32
C PHE A 6 -43.06 -16.16 -67.93
N LEU A 7 -43.39 -15.32 -66.89
CA LEU A 7 -42.45 -14.46 -66.18
C LEU A 7 -41.85 -15.28 -65.04
N THR A 8 -40.58 -15.58 -65.17
CA THR A 8 -39.79 -16.15 -64.01
C THR A 8 -39.27 -15.02 -63.17
N THR A 9 -39.85 -14.89 -61.95
CA THR A 9 -39.42 -13.94 -60.90
C THR A 9 -38.24 -14.56 -60.19
N TRP A 10 -37.06 -13.95 -60.31
CA TRP A 10 -35.89 -14.28 -59.48
C TRP A 10 -36.02 -13.58 -58.12
N LEU A 11 -36.27 -14.37 -57.04
CA LEU A 11 -36.27 -13.89 -55.67
C LEU A 11 -34.84 -13.96 -55.13
N GLY A 12 -34.15 -12.81 -55.11
CA GLY A 12 -32.82 -12.70 -54.53
C GLY A 12 -32.86 -12.76 -53.00
N ILE A 13 -32.34 -13.83 -52.45
CA ILE A 13 -32.15 -13.97 -50.99
C ILE A 13 -30.91 -13.18 -50.60
N VAL A 14 -31.11 -11.98 -50.03
CA VAL A 14 -30.05 -11.22 -49.40
C VAL A 14 -29.88 -11.78 -47.95
N LEU A 15 -28.87 -12.65 -47.77
CA LEU A 15 -28.44 -13.06 -46.43
C LEU A 15 -27.79 -11.86 -45.74
N LEU A 16 -28.52 -11.19 -44.86
CA LEU A 16 -27.97 -10.19 -43.92
C LEU A 16 -27.15 -10.93 -42.86
N ALA A 17 -25.83 -10.98 -43.00
CA ALA A 17 -24.92 -11.45 -41.96
C ALA A 17 -24.92 -10.42 -40.85
N LEU A 18 -25.83 -10.53 -39.88
CA LEU A 18 -25.72 -9.83 -38.58
C LEU A 18 -24.50 -10.39 -37.88
N GLY A 19 -23.36 -9.69 -37.97
CA GLY A 19 -22.20 -9.94 -37.10
C GLY A 19 -22.64 -9.73 -35.68
N MET A 20 -22.75 -10.80 -34.88
CA MET A 20 -22.89 -10.73 -33.43
C MET A 20 -21.62 -10.10 -32.89
N VAL A 21 -21.64 -8.78 -32.67
CA VAL A 21 -20.66 -8.10 -31.79
C VAL A 21 -20.97 -8.60 -30.40
N ALA A 22 -20.25 -9.63 -29.95
CA ALA A 22 -20.29 -10.05 -28.56
C ALA A 22 -19.97 -8.83 -27.69
N PRO A 23 -20.82 -8.48 -26.70
CA PRO A 23 -20.53 -7.38 -25.81
C PRO A 23 -19.18 -7.71 -25.14
N ALA A 24 -18.18 -6.83 -25.33
CA ALA A 24 -16.93 -6.92 -24.58
C ALA A 24 -17.33 -6.90 -23.11
N ALA A 25 -17.24 -8.05 -22.42
CA ALA A 25 -17.54 -8.15 -21.00
C ALA A 25 -16.71 -7.07 -20.30
N ALA A 26 -17.38 -6.07 -19.75
CA ALA A 26 -16.74 -4.98 -19.02
C ALA A 26 -15.90 -5.64 -17.91
N GLN A 27 -14.58 -5.62 -18.07
CA GLN A 27 -13.68 -6.24 -17.09
C GLN A 27 -13.88 -5.51 -15.76
N SER A 28 -14.39 -6.22 -14.76
CA SER A 28 -14.61 -5.65 -13.44
C SER A 28 -13.30 -5.08 -12.91
N VAL A 29 -13.35 -3.84 -12.39
CA VAL A 29 -12.20 -3.18 -11.78
C VAL A 29 -11.78 -3.99 -10.54
N PRO A 30 -10.57 -4.58 -10.50
CA PRO A 30 -10.15 -5.41 -9.38
C PRO A 30 -9.88 -4.58 -8.13
N ASN A 31 -10.31 -5.08 -6.96
CA ASN A 31 -9.98 -4.52 -5.67
C ASN A 31 -8.60 -4.99 -5.22
N ILE A 32 -7.75 -4.03 -4.86
CA ILE A 32 -6.37 -4.25 -4.42
C ILE A 32 -6.24 -3.84 -2.95
N ALA A 33 -5.87 -4.77 -2.09
CA ALA A 33 -5.52 -4.45 -0.70
C ALA A 33 -4.04 -4.03 -0.63
N ALA A 34 -3.77 -2.85 -0.11
CA ALA A 34 -2.40 -2.31 -0.03
C ALA A 34 -2.10 -1.74 1.35
N ALA A 35 -0.91 -2.02 1.85
CA ALA A 35 -0.41 -1.40 3.08
C ALA A 35 -0.41 0.13 2.97
N ALA A 36 -0.78 0.81 4.05
CA ALA A 36 -1.06 2.25 4.04
C ALA A 36 0.17 3.12 3.74
N ASP A 37 1.38 2.61 3.95
CA ASP A 37 2.63 3.27 3.58
C ASP A 37 2.81 3.43 2.07
N LEU A 38 2.10 2.62 1.27
CA LEU A 38 2.10 2.69 -0.19
C LEU A 38 1.19 3.77 -0.78
N ARG A 39 0.40 4.47 0.05
CA ARG A 39 -0.65 5.37 -0.44
C ARG A 39 -0.19 6.30 -1.56
N LEU A 40 0.93 7.00 -1.38
CA LEU A 40 1.43 7.93 -2.40
C LEU A 40 1.99 7.19 -3.62
N ALA A 41 2.91 6.27 -3.39
CA ALA A 41 3.60 5.55 -4.45
C ALA A 41 2.65 4.70 -5.31
N LEU A 42 1.78 3.92 -4.68
CA LEU A 42 0.90 3.01 -5.43
C LEU A 42 -0.23 3.76 -6.15
N THR A 43 -0.67 4.92 -5.65
CA THR A 43 -1.58 5.80 -6.39
C THR A 43 -0.93 6.30 -7.68
N GLU A 44 0.35 6.71 -7.63
CA GLU A 44 1.10 7.12 -8.84
C GLU A 44 1.31 5.95 -9.79
N VAL A 45 1.66 4.76 -9.28
CA VAL A 45 1.80 3.54 -10.09
C VAL A 45 0.49 3.16 -10.77
N ALA A 46 -0.65 3.24 -10.05
CA ALA A 46 -1.97 2.94 -10.63
C ALA A 46 -2.38 3.97 -11.70
N ALA A 47 -2.05 5.23 -11.51
CA ALA A 47 -2.27 6.27 -12.52
C ALA A 47 -1.41 6.01 -13.78
N ALA A 48 -0.15 5.63 -13.62
CA ALA A 48 0.73 5.23 -14.72
C ALA A 48 0.18 3.99 -15.44
N PHE A 49 -0.22 2.97 -14.69
CA PHE A 49 -0.84 1.76 -15.25
C PHE A 49 -2.08 2.09 -16.10
N THR A 50 -2.92 3.00 -15.61
CA THR A 50 -4.13 3.42 -16.35
C THR A 50 -3.78 4.15 -17.65
N ARG A 51 -2.78 5.05 -17.63
CA ARG A 51 -2.31 5.74 -18.85
C ARG A 51 -1.76 4.77 -19.89
N ASP A 52 -0.97 3.79 -19.43
CA ASP A 52 -0.22 2.91 -20.32
C ASP A 52 -1.08 1.76 -20.88
N THR A 53 -2.18 1.38 -20.18
CA THR A 53 -2.98 0.20 -20.53
C THR A 53 -4.46 0.47 -20.77
N GLY A 54 -4.96 1.65 -20.42
CA GLY A 54 -6.40 1.97 -20.40
C GLY A 54 -7.17 1.28 -19.26
N GLN A 55 -6.53 0.41 -18.45
CA GLN A 55 -7.18 -0.37 -17.41
C GLN A 55 -7.07 0.30 -16.06
N LYS A 56 -8.09 0.11 -15.22
CA LYS A 56 -8.16 0.69 -13.85
C LYS A 56 -8.08 -0.39 -12.79
N VAL A 57 -7.57 -0.03 -11.62
CA VAL A 57 -7.62 -0.81 -10.39
C VAL A 57 -8.22 0.05 -9.26
N SER A 58 -8.90 -0.59 -8.30
CA SER A 58 -9.41 0.04 -7.09
C SER A 58 -8.45 -0.24 -5.93
N LEU A 59 -7.88 0.81 -5.32
CA LEU A 59 -6.92 0.70 -4.24
C LEU A 59 -7.60 0.92 -2.89
N THR A 60 -7.47 -0.05 -1.99
CA THR A 60 -7.88 0.09 -0.59
C THR A 60 -6.65 0.05 0.29
N PHE A 61 -6.44 1.12 1.08
CA PHE A 61 -5.27 1.26 1.95
C PHE A 61 -5.62 0.99 3.41
N GLY A 62 -4.79 0.19 4.08
CA GLY A 62 -5.01 -0.18 5.47
C GLY A 62 -3.81 -0.85 6.12
N SER A 63 -4.01 -1.45 7.29
CA SER A 63 -2.98 -2.24 7.96
C SER A 63 -2.89 -3.63 7.35
N SER A 64 -1.65 -4.12 7.16
CA SER A 64 -1.42 -5.44 6.57
C SER A 64 -2.03 -6.57 7.41
N GLY A 65 -2.00 -6.48 8.74
CA GLY A 65 -2.61 -7.50 9.60
C GLY A 65 -4.13 -7.52 9.51
N ASN A 66 -4.78 -6.37 9.32
CA ASN A 66 -6.23 -6.32 9.11
C ASN A 66 -6.62 -6.93 7.76
N PHE A 67 -5.89 -6.59 6.68
CA PHE A 67 -6.10 -7.23 5.38
C PHE A 67 -5.84 -8.73 5.41
N TYR A 68 -4.80 -9.17 6.12
CA TYR A 68 -4.54 -10.59 6.32
C TYR A 68 -5.76 -11.32 6.91
N ARG A 69 -6.36 -10.77 8.00
CA ARG A 69 -7.57 -11.36 8.60
C ARG A 69 -8.76 -11.37 7.64
N GLN A 70 -9.00 -10.26 6.93
CA GLN A 70 -10.07 -10.17 5.94
C GLN A 70 -9.89 -11.18 4.80
N LEU A 71 -8.67 -11.34 4.29
CA LEU A 71 -8.34 -12.28 3.23
C LEU A 71 -8.46 -13.74 3.68
N GLN A 72 -8.13 -14.03 4.93
CA GLN A 72 -8.41 -15.35 5.52
C GLN A 72 -9.91 -15.66 5.52
N GLN A 73 -10.74 -14.65 5.77
CA GLN A 73 -12.21 -14.75 5.78
C GLN A 73 -12.85 -14.67 4.39
N GLY A 74 -12.05 -14.55 3.33
CA GLY A 74 -12.54 -14.56 1.94
C GLY A 74 -12.92 -13.20 1.38
N ALA A 75 -12.43 -12.08 1.95
CA ALA A 75 -12.65 -10.75 1.38
C ALA A 75 -12.22 -10.69 -0.11
N PRO A 76 -12.99 -10.03 -1.00
CA PRO A 76 -12.86 -10.14 -2.44
C PRO A 76 -11.75 -9.27 -3.03
N PHE A 77 -10.59 -9.21 -2.37
CA PHE A 77 -9.39 -8.60 -2.93
C PHE A 77 -8.71 -9.57 -3.90
N GLN A 78 -8.20 -9.06 -4.98
CA GLN A 78 -7.55 -9.84 -6.04
C GLN A 78 -6.02 -9.80 -5.97
N LEU A 79 -5.46 -8.75 -5.36
CA LEU A 79 -4.03 -8.58 -5.13
C LEU A 79 -3.84 -7.99 -3.72
N PHE A 80 -2.85 -8.49 -3.00
CA PHE A 80 -2.46 -8.00 -1.68
C PHE A 80 -1.01 -7.54 -1.70
N LEU A 81 -0.76 -6.28 -1.31
CA LEU A 81 0.56 -5.69 -1.10
C LEU A 81 0.75 -5.46 0.41
N SER A 82 1.53 -6.31 1.05
CA SER A 82 1.79 -6.27 2.48
C SER A 82 3.09 -5.56 2.82
N ALA A 83 3.10 -4.79 3.89
CA ALA A 83 4.31 -4.20 4.48
C ALA A 83 5.12 -5.19 5.35
N ASP A 84 4.64 -6.43 5.51
CA ASP A 84 5.34 -7.51 6.18
C ASP A 84 5.12 -8.80 5.38
N GLU A 85 6.21 -9.43 4.92
CA GLU A 85 6.16 -10.62 4.08
C GLU A 85 5.53 -11.83 4.80
N ASP A 86 5.60 -11.91 6.12
CA ASP A 86 5.09 -13.02 6.90
C ASP A 86 3.57 -13.21 6.68
N TYR A 87 2.79 -12.13 6.54
CA TYR A 87 1.36 -12.22 6.23
C TYR A 87 1.07 -12.86 4.88
N VAL A 88 1.86 -12.52 3.86
CA VAL A 88 1.73 -13.12 2.52
C VAL A 88 2.10 -14.58 2.55
N LEU A 89 3.22 -14.93 3.21
CA LEU A 89 3.68 -16.31 3.32
C LEU A 89 2.69 -17.19 4.11
N ALA A 90 2.04 -16.64 5.13
CA ALA A 90 0.98 -17.31 5.87
C ALA A 90 -0.27 -17.58 5.00
N LEU A 91 -0.72 -16.60 4.17
CA LEU A 91 -1.81 -16.81 3.21
C LEU A 91 -1.45 -17.86 2.16
N ALA A 92 -0.21 -17.86 1.67
CA ALA A 92 0.29 -18.86 0.72
C ALA A 92 0.27 -20.26 1.33
N LYS A 93 0.74 -20.40 2.58
CA LYS A 93 0.68 -21.68 3.34
C LYS A 93 -0.76 -22.15 3.54
N ALA A 94 -1.70 -21.23 3.75
CA ALA A 94 -3.13 -21.53 3.87
C ALA A 94 -3.83 -21.79 2.52
N GLY A 95 -3.08 -21.81 1.40
CA GLY A 95 -3.61 -22.10 0.07
C GLY A 95 -4.57 -21.01 -0.48
N LYS A 96 -4.48 -19.78 0.00
CA LYS A 96 -5.36 -18.65 -0.41
C LYS A 96 -4.83 -17.89 -1.63
N THR A 97 -3.57 -18.06 -1.99
CA THR A 97 -2.85 -17.32 -3.03
C THR A 97 -2.46 -18.22 -4.21
N VAL A 98 -2.12 -17.61 -5.35
CA VAL A 98 -1.64 -18.33 -6.55
C VAL A 98 -0.29 -19.00 -6.26
N ASP A 99 0.61 -18.26 -5.60
CA ASP A 99 1.96 -18.68 -5.26
C ASP A 99 2.43 -18.02 -3.94
N ARG A 100 3.74 -17.95 -3.71
CA ARG A 100 4.33 -17.28 -2.53
C ARG A 100 4.52 -15.79 -2.72
N GLY A 101 4.12 -15.21 -3.85
CA GLY A 101 4.27 -13.80 -4.18
C GLY A 101 5.71 -13.34 -4.38
N THR A 102 5.87 -12.04 -4.66
CA THR A 102 7.16 -11.39 -4.98
C THR A 102 7.49 -10.29 -3.98
N PRO A 103 8.71 -10.25 -3.41
CA PRO A 103 9.19 -9.06 -2.70
C PRO A 103 9.24 -7.88 -3.66
N TYR A 104 8.70 -6.71 -3.24
CA TYR A 104 8.66 -5.54 -4.11
C TYR A 104 9.36 -4.31 -3.52
N ALA A 105 9.47 -4.22 -2.19
CA ALA A 105 10.07 -3.07 -1.52
C ALA A 105 10.61 -3.43 -0.12
N ILE A 106 11.42 -2.52 0.43
CA ILE A 106 11.79 -2.48 1.85
C ILE A 106 11.39 -1.11 2.38
N GLY A 107 10.51 -1.08 3.38
CA GLY A 107 10.06 0.13 4.04
C GLY A 107 11.10 0.71 5.01
N ARG A 108 10.99 2.01 5.28
CA ARG A 108 11.84 2.76 6.21
C ARG A 108 10.97 3.49 7.23
N LEU A 109 11.50 3.68 8.44
CA LEU A 109 10.86 4.48 9.50
C LEU A 109 11.44 5.89 9.56
N ALA A 110 10.59 6.84 9.91
CA ALA A 110 10.97 8.19 10.28
C ALA A 110 10.32 8.58 11.62
N VAL A 111 11.09 9.30 12.47
CA VAL A 111 10.53 10.04 13.59
C VAL A 111 10.09 11.40 13.08
N VAL A 112 8.91 11.85 13.51
CA VAL A 112 8.31 13.12 13.07
C VAL A 112 7.86 13.96 14.26
N ALA A 113 7.89 15.29 14.08
CA ALA A 113 7.29 16.24 15.02
C ALA A 113 6.58 17.36 14.25
N PRO A 114 5.36 17.76 14.64
CA PRO A 114 4.69 18.93 14.03
C PRO A 114 5.46 20.21 14.33
N LYS A 115 5.25 21.25 13.51
CA LYS A 115 5.77 22.58 13.82
C LYS A 115 5.22 23.04 15.18
N GLY A 116 6.08 23.62 16.01
CA GLY A 116 5.71 24.02 17.37
C GLY A 116 5.83 22.90 18.42
N SER A 117 6.15 21.66 18.04
CA SER A 117 6.45 20.62 19.00
C SER A 117 7.70 20.94 19.83
N PRO A 118 7.71 20.67 21.14
CA PRO A 118 8.89 20.80 21.99
C PRO A 118 9.98 19.76 21.66
N MET A 119 9.62 18.71 20.92
CA MET A 119 10.53 17.63 20.57
C MET A 119 11.46 18.03 19.43
N GLN A 120 12.76 17.96 19.64
CA GLN A 120 13.74 17.98 18.55
C GLN A 120 13.73 16.65 17.80
N VAL A 121 13.93 16.71 16.47
CA VAL A 121 13.86 15.53 15.61
C VAL A 121 15.25 15.16 15.15
N ASP A 122 15.71 13.98 15.54
CA ASP A 122 17.01 13.41 15.19
C ASP A 122 16.92 11.89 15.04
N SER A 123 17.87 11.30 14.31
CA SER A 123 17.87 9.89 13.93
C SER A 123 18.10 8.93 15.10
N ASN A 124 18.68 9.40 16.21
CA ASN A 124 19.00 8.59 17.41
C ASN A 124 18.00 8.80 18.55
N LEU A 125 16.91 9.55 18.31
CA LEU A 125 15.84 9.86 19.26
C LEU A 125 16.31 10.60 20.53
N ALA A 126 17.44 11.32 20.49
CA ALA A 126 17.94 12.07 21.63
C ALA A 126 16.98 13.19 22.03
N GLY A 127 16.45 13.94 21.05
CA GLY A 127 15.46 15.00 21.29
C GLY A 127 14.14 14.46 21.84
N LEU A 128 13.68 13.31 21.36
CA LEU A 128 12.50 12.63 21.95
C LEU A 128 12.79 12.23 23.42
N ARG A 129 13.96 11.66 23.68
CA ARG A 129 14.34 11.26 25.05
C ARG A 129 14.41 12.47 25.99
N ALA A 130 14.99 13.57 25.55
CA ALA A 130 15.05 14.82 26.33
C ALA A 130 13.63 15.35 26.65
N ALA A 131 12.76 15.42 25.66
CA ALA A 131 11.39 15.89 25.81
C ALA A 131 10.54 14.97 26.71
N VAL A 132 10.76 13.64 26.66
CA VAL A 132 10.10 12.68 27.56
C VAL A 132 10.55 12.88 29.02
N ARG A 133 11.87 13.03 29.26
CA ARG A 133 12.42 13.32 30.57
C ARG A 133 11.94 14.65 31.15
N ALA A 134 11.76 15.66 30.29
CA ALA A 134 11.22 16.97 30.69
C ALA A 134 9.68 16.97 30.87
N GLY A 135 9.00 15.83 30.72
CA GLY A 135 7.53 15.74 30.82
C GLY A 135 6.76 16.43 29.69
N GLN A 136 7.44 16.82 28.62
CA GLN A 136 6.85 17.61 27.51
C GLN A 136 6.08 16.74 26.50
N ILE A 137 6.24 15.41 26.57
CA ILE A 137 5.50 14.46 25.73
C ILE A 137 4.33 13.89 26.53
N THR A 138 3.13 14.27 26.17
CA THR A 138 1.87 13.76 26.72
C THR A 138 1.17 12.81 25.76
N ARG A 139 1.41 12.94 24.45
CA ARG A 139 0.85 12.09 23.38
C ARG A 139 1.91 11.85 22.30
N PHE A 140 2.12 10.58 21.95
CA PHE A 140 3.06 10.17 20.91
C PHE A 140 2.42 9.13 19.98
N ALA A 141 2.43 9.38 18.67
CA ALA A 141 1.68 8.57 17.71
C ALA A 141 2.55 7.46 17.08
N ILE A 142 2.01 6.25 17.07
CA ILE A 142 2.52 5.12 16.26
C ILE A 142 1.34 4.35 15.67
N ALA A 143 1.57 3.57 14.62
CA ALA A 143 0.57 2.59 14.19
C ALA A 143 0.43 1.49 15.26
N ASN A 144 -0.76 0.88 15.37
CA ASN A 144 -1.01 -0.14 16.39
C ASN A 144 -0.14 -1.40 16.16
N PRO A 145 0.77 -1.75 17.08
CA PRO A 145 1.67 -2.89 16.93
C PRO A 145 0.95 -4.25 16.80
N ALA A 146 -0.28 -4.35 17.30
CA ALA A 146 -1.03 -5.60 17.26
C ALA A 146 -1.30 -6.12 15.84
N HIS A 147 -1.39 -5.20 14.85
CA HIS A 147 -1.74 -5.57 13.48
C HIS A 147 -1.05 -4.75 12.38
N ALA A 148 -0.36 -3.66 12.72
CA ALA A 148 0.34 -2.83 11.75
C ALA A 148 1.85 -3.10 11.78
N PRO A 149 2.48 -3.52 10.66
CA PRO A 149 3.91 -3.79 10.59
C PRO A 149 4.77 -2.60 11.03
N TYR A 150 4.41 -1.39 10.60
CA TYR A 150 5.09 -0.17 11.00
C TYR A 150 4.99 0.10 12.50
N GLY A 151 3.87 -0.28 13.12
CA GLY A 151 3.71 -0.22 14.57
C GLY A 151 4.64 -1.17 15.31
N LYS A 152 4.75 -2.42 14.85
CA LYS A 152 5.71 -3.39 15.42
C LYS A 152 7.15 -2.88 15.33
N ARG A 153 7.55 -2.27 14.21
CA ARG A 153 8.89 -1.71 14.05
C ARG A 153 9.09 -0.44 14.89
N ALA A 154 8.05 0.39 15.03
CA ALA A 154 8.10 1.55 15.94
C ALA A 154 8.29 1.12 17.39
N GLU A 155 7.61 0.06 17.85
CA GLU A 155 7.82 -0.54 19.16
C GLU A 155 9.25 -1.02 19.34
N GLU A 156 9.82 -1.76 18.37
CA GLU A 156 11.22 -2.22 18.40
C GLU A 156 12.20 -1.05 18.57
N VAL A 157 11.98 0.04 17.82
CA VAL A 157 12.77 1.27 17.88
C VAL A 157 12.67 1.92 19.27
N LEU A 158 11.46 2.06 19.81
CA LEU A 158 11.23 2.66 21.13
C LEU A 158 11.82 1.82 22.24
N ARG A 159 11.73 0.48 22.16
CA ARG A 159 12.37 -0.44 23.12
C ARG A 159 13.88 -0.33 23.08
N ARG A 160 14.48 -0.33 21.88
CA ARG A 160 15.91 -0.12 21.70
C ARG A 160 16.39 1.23 22.27
N GLY A 161 15.59 2.27 22.09
CA GLY A 161 15.86 3.62 22.61
C GLY A 161 15.55 3.78 24.11
N GLN A 162 15.08 2.75 24.81
CA GLN A 162 14.60 2.79 26.20
C GLN A 162 13.47 3.81 26.41
N LEU A 163 12.62 3.98 25.38
CA LEU A 163 11.51 4.94 25.36
C LEU A 163 10.14 4.28 25.40
N TRP A 164 10.07 2.95 25.28
CA TRP A 164 8.79 2.23 25.26
C TRP A 164 8.03 2.39 26.59
N GLU A 165 8.67 2.05 27.70
CA GLU A 165 8.02 2.11 29.02
C GLU A 165 7.60 3.55 29.41
N PRO A 166 8.45 4.60 29.22
CA PRO A 166 8.03 5.98 29.50
C PRO A 166 6.89 6.49 28.60
N LEU A 167 6.67 5.88 27.41
CA LEU A 167 5.69 6.32 26.45
C LEU A 167 4.43 5.46 26.38
N ILE A 168 4.41 4.24 26.90
CA ILE A 168 3.31 3.29 26.70
C ILE A 168 1.94 3.88 27.09
N GLY A 169 1.84 4.60 28.20
CA GLY A 169 0.63 5.29 28.65
C GLY A 169 0.30 6.59 27.90
N LYS A 170 1.17 7.01 26.97
CA LYS A 170 1.04 8.24 26.18
C LYS A 170 0.89 7.95 24.68
N LEU A 171 0.87 6.67 24.30
CA LEU A 171 0.77 6.28 22.91
C LEU A 171 -0.63 6.55 22.36
N VAL A 172 -0.67 7.16 21.18
CA VAL A 172 -1.86 7.29 20.35
C VAL A 172 -1.71 6.30 19.20
N LEU A 173 -2.52 5.26 19.21
CA LEU A 173 -2.41 4.15 18.27
C LEU A 173 -3.29 4.40 17.04
N GLY A 174 -2.65 4.56 15.88
CA GLY A 174 -3.33 4.59 14.59
C GLY A 174 -3.66 3.18 14.10
N GLU A 175 -4.83 2.99 13.49
CA GLU A 175 -5.26 1.73 12.89
C GLU A 175 -4.28 1.25 11.79
N ASN A 176 -3.59 2.19 11.16
CA ASN A 176 -2.52 1.97 10.20
C ASN A 176 -1.52 3.14 10.26
N VAL A 177 -0.41 3.04 9.52
CA VAL A 177 0.66 4.05 9.59
C VAL A 177 0.27 5.40 8.98
N SER A 178 -0.71 5.45 8.07
CA SER A 178 -1.23 6.74 7.57
C SER A 178 -2.04 7.47 8.64
N GLN A 179 -2.83 6.76 9.44
CA GLN A 179 -3.55 7.36 10.56
C GLN A 179 -2.59 7.78 11.68
N ALA A 180 -1.55 6.98 11.97
CA ALA A 180 -0.49 7.39 12.89
C ALA A 180 0.18 8.69 12.44
N MET A 181 0.44 8.86 11.14
CA MET A 181 0.95 10.09 10.55
C MET A 181 0.01 11.28 10.79
N GLN A 182 -1.31 11.09 10.59
CA GLN A 182 -2.30 12.14 10.87
C GLN A 182 -2.28 12.55 12.34
N PHE A 183 -2.25 11.59 13.27
CA PHE A 183 -2.16 11.88 14.69
C PHE A 183 -0.87 12.61 15.07
N ALA A 184 0.25 12.24 14.46
CA ALA A 184 1.55 12.85 14.71
C ALA A 184 1.66 14.30 14.19
N THR A 185 0.86 14.69 13.18
CA THR A 185 1.01 15.98 12.50
C THR A 185 -0.17 16.93 12.64
N ALA A 186 -1.36 16.42 12.89
CA ALA A 186 -2.61 17.19 12.99
C ALA A 186 -3.49 16.79 14.17
N GLY A 187 -3.19 15.68 14.85
CA GLY A 187 -4.03 15.09 15.90
C GLY A 187 -3.64 15.46 17.33
N GLY A 188 -2.82 16.50 17.54
CA GLY A 188 -2.43 16.97 18.88
C GLY A 188 -1.40 16.10 19.61
N ALA A 189 -0.73 15.17 18.93
CA ALA A 189 0.45 14.49 19.46
C ALA A 189 1.69 15.37 19.26
N GLN A 190 2.65 15.30 20.18
CA GLN A 190 3.90 16.05 20.10
C GLN A 190 4.87 15.45 19.07
N GLY A 191 4.58 14.25 18.55
CA GLY A 191 5.35 13.59 17.50
C GLY A 191 4.89 12.16 17.29
N GLY A 192 5.65 11.41 16.50
CA GLY A 192 5.36 10.00 16.21
C GLY A 192 6.47 9.29 15.46
N ILE A 193 6.33 7.98 15.31
CA ILE A 193 7.13 7.17 14.40
C ILE A 193 6.22 6.65 13.29
N VAL A 194 6.58 6.97 12.04
CA VAL A 194 5.74 6.73 10.85
C VAL A 194 6.56 6.15 9.70
N ALA A 195 5.90 5.86 8.57
CA ALA A 195 6.58 5.44 7.35
C ALA A 195 7.31 6.62 6.69
N TYR A 196 8.56 6.41 6.29
CA TYR A 196 9.33 7.41 5.54
C TYR A 196 8.65 7.79 4.22
N SER A 197 8.01 6.84 3.55
CA SER A 197 7.28 7.10 2.31
C SER A 197 6.17 8.16 2.45
N LEU A 198 5.58 8.31 3.64
CA LEU A 198 4.52 9.29 3.88
C LEU A 198 5.06 10.69 4.18
N VAL A 199 6.28 10.82 4.72
CA VAL A 199 6.88 12.13 5.01
C VAL A 199 7.45 12.80 3.77
N LEU A 200 7.54 12.08 2.65
CA LEU A 200 7.96 12.63 1.36
C LEU A 200 6.81 13.33 0.60
N ASP A 201 5.60 13.35 1.16
CA ASP A 201 4.53 14.21 0.66
C ASP A 201 4.96 15.68 0.77
N PRO A 202 4.96 16.48 -0.32
CA PRO A 202 5.29 17.90 -0.27
C PRO A 202 4.47 18.68 0.77
N ALA A 203 3.21 18.31 1.00
CA ALA A 203 2.36 18.93 2.01
C ALA A 203 2.83 18.67 3.45
N PHE A 204 3.61 17.61 3.68
CA PHE A 204 4.16 17.31 5.00
C PHE A 204 5.21 18.32 5.44
N ALA A 205 6.13 18.73 4.55
CA ALA A 205 7.21 19.67 4.87
C ALA A 205 6.68 21.04 5.37
N LEU A 206 5.45 21.39 5.00
CA LEU A 206 4.78 22.61 5.47
C LEU A 206 4.32 22.49 6.94
N ARG A 207 4.15 21.29 7.48
CA ARG A 207 3.48 21.04 8.77
C ARG A 207 4.38 20.43 9.83
N ALA A 208 5.42 19.70 9.44
CA ALA A 208 6.23 18.92 10.36
C ALA A 208 7.69 18.81 9.92
N ARG A 209 8.51 18.30 10.82
CA ARG A 209 9.92 17.94 10.61
C ARG A 209 10.06 16.43 10.78
N TYR A 210 11.08 15.84 10.17
CA TYR A 210 11.39 14.43 10.35
C TYR A 210 12.88 14.16 10.35
N ALA A 211 13.25 13.00 10.90
CA ALA A 211 14.55 12.37 10.71
C ALA A 211 14.36 10.87 10.44
N LEU A 212 15.20 10.33 9.54
CA LEU A 212 15.22 8.89 9.28
C LEU A 212 15.77 8.13 10.48
N ILE A 213 15.08 7.05 10.85
CA ILE A 213 15.56 6.10 11.86
C ILE A 213 16.52 5.12 11.18
N PRO A 214 17.70 4.82 11.78
CA PRO A 214 18.64 3.86 11.23
C PRO A 214 18.00 2.49 11.04
N ALA A 215 18.20 1.87 9.87
CA ALA A 215 17.61 0.57 9.54
C ALA A 215 18.02 -0.55 10.53
N ALA A 216 19.20 -0.43 11.15
CA ALA A 216 19.69 -1.37 12.15
C ALA A 216 18.96 -1.30 13.51
N TRP A 217 18.02 -0.36 13.69
CA TRP A 217 17.28 -0.20 14.94
C TRP A 217 16.04 -1.07 15.05
N HIS A 218 15.62 -1.66 13.93
CA HIS A 218 14.45 -2.53 13.86
C HIS A 218 14.65 -3.65 12.85
N ARG A 219 13.85 -4.69 12.92
CA ARG A 219 13.83 -5.72 11.87
C ARG A 219 13.39 -5.11 10.54
N PRO A 220 13.96 -5.54 9.39
CA PRO A 220 13.59 -4.99 8.09
C PRO A 220 12.09 -5.10 7.81
N LEU A 221 11.50 -4.03 7.26
CA LEU A 221 10.13 -4.02 6.74
C LEU A 221 10.14 -4.59 5.31
N ARG A 222 10.36 -5.90 5.19
CA ARG A 222 10.35 -6.60 3.90
C ARG A 222 8.92 -6.69 3.41
N GLN A 223 8.64 -6.03 2.31
CA GLN A 223 7.31 -5.95 1.74
C GLN A 223 7.16 -6.96 0.59
N ARG A 224 6.04 -7.67 0.58
CA ARG A 224 5.74 -8.70 -0.40
C ARG A 224 4.32 -8.53 -0.92
N MET A 225 4.13 -8.76 -2.21
CA MET A 225 2.82 -8.76 -2.86
C MET A 225 2.48 -10.14 -3.40
N VAL A 226 1.19 -10.44 -3.48
CA VAL A 226 0.71 -11.75 -3.95
C VAL A 226 -0.66 -11.65 -4.59
N LEU A 227 -0.88 -12.40 -5.66
CA LEU A 227 -2.18 -12.59 -6.29
C LEU A 227 -3.01 -13.59 -5.47
N MET A 228 -4.25 -13.23 -5.19
CA MET A 228 -5.22 -14.15 -4.60
C MET A 228 -5.70 -15.14 -5.67
N LYS A 229 -6.19 -16.33 -5.27
CA LYS A 229 -6.63 -17.37 -6.24
C LYS A 229 -7.70 -16.88 -7.22
N ALA A 230 -8.56 -15.96 -6.81
CA ALA A 230 -9.61 -15.36 -7.64
C ALA A 230 -9.14 -14.17 -8.48
N ALA A 231 -7.82 -13.95 -8.62
CA ALA A 231 -7.28 -12.81 -9.35
C ALA A 231 -7.55 -12.90 -10.86
N GLY A 232 -8.30 -11.95 -11.39
CA GLY A 232 -8.58 -11.80 -12.81
C GLY A 232 -7.42 -11.19 -13.62
N PRO A 233 -7.58 -11.12 -14.96
CA PRO A 233 -6.50 -10.69 -15.87
C PRO A 233 -5.95 -9.29 -15.57
N VAL A 234 -6.80 -8.34 -15.15
CA VAL A 234 -6.37 -6.96 -14.85
C VAL A 234 -5.49 -6.93 -13.60
N ALA A 235 -5.87 -7.66 -12.53
CA ALA A 235 -5.05 -7.76 -11.33
C ALA A 235 -3.69 -8.42 -11.60
N GLN A 236 -3.68 -9.47 -12.44
CA GLN A 236 -2.44 -10.14 -12.87
C GLN A 236 -1.55 -9.20 -13.71
N ARG A 237 -2.13 -8.39 -14.58
CA ARG A 237 -1.39 -7.39 -15.36
C ARG A 237 -0.81 -6.30 -14.46
N PHE A 238 -1.59 -5.81 -13.49
CA PHE A 238 -1.12 -4.81 -12.52
C PHE A 238 0.00 -5.36 -11.63
N TYR A 239 -0.11 -6.61 -11.18
CA TYR A 239 0.96 -7.30 -10.45
C TYR A 239 2.28 -7.34 -11.23
N ARG A 240 2.23 -7.64 -12.53
CA ARG A 240 3.42 -7.60 -13.41
C ARG A 240 3.92 -6.18 -13.64
N TYR A 241 3.00 -5.21 -13.76
CA TYR A 241 3.34 -3.80 -13.98
C TYR A 241 4.14 -3.20 -12.80
N ILE A 242 3.76 -3.52 -11.55
CA ILE A 242 4.49 -3.06 -10.35
C ILE A 242 5.96 -3.50 -10.37
N GLN A 243 6.27 -4.61 -11.02
CA GLN A 243 7.64 -5.15 -11.12
C GLN A 243 8.48 -4.51 -12.23
N GLN A 244 7.87 -3.73 -13.10
CA GLN A 244 8.58 -3.07 -14.20
C GLN A 244 9.49 -1.94 -13.71
N PRO A 245 10.58 -1.62 -14.44
CA PRO A 245 11.53 -0.58 -14.05
C PRO A 245 10.88 0.78 -13.77
N ALA A 246 9.84 1.16 -14.55
CA ALA A 246 9.12 2.42 -14.36
C ALA A 246 8.41 2.48 -12.99
N ALA A 247 7.66 1.45 -12.63
CA ALA A 247 6.98 1.37 -11.33
C ALA A 247 7.97 1.27 -10.16
N ARG A 248 9.06 0.51 -10.32
CA ARG A 248 10.13 0.42 -9.31
C ARG A 248 10.79 1.78 -9.05
N ARG A 249 11.03 2.58 -10.10
CA ARG A 249 11.53 3.97 -9.93
C ARG A 249 10.55 4.85 -9.15
N ILE A 250 9.24 4.67 -9.33
CA ILE A 250 8.24 5.37 -8.51
C ILE A 250 8.38 4.98 -7.04
N LEU A 251 8.47 3.70 -6.72
CA LEU A 251 8.68 3.24 -5.33
C LEU A 251 9.94 3.86 -4.70
N VAL A 252 11.07 3.89 -5.42
CA VAL A 252 12.33 4.48 -4.95
C VAL A 252 12.17 5.98 -4.68
N ARG A 253 11.53 6.75 -5.58
CA ARG A 253 11.26 8.18 -5.36
C ARG A 253 10.42 8.44 -4.12
N HIS A 254 9.53 7.51 -3.79
CA HIS A 254 8.73 7.56 -2.56
C HIS A 254 9.42 6.91 -1.35
N GLY A 255 10.77 6.78 -1.37
CA GLY A 255 11.58 6.43 -0.20
C GLY A 255 11.63 4.95 0.14
N PHE A 256 11.16 4.06 -0.72
CA PHE A 256 11.36 2.63 -0.57
C PHE A 256 12.74 2.22 -1.07
N ALA A 257 13.39 1.29 -0.37
CA ALA A 257 14.52 0.56 -0.93
C ALA A 257 14.01 -0.67 -1.71
N LEU A 258 14.76 -1.11 -2.71
CA LEU A 258 14.41 -2.30 -3.49
C LEU A 258 15.07 -3.56 -2.91
N PRO A 259 14.41 -4.73 -3.01
CA PRO A 259 15.01 -6.00 -2.63
C PRO A 259 16.32 -6.24 -3.39
N GLY A 260 17.39 -6.59 -2.66
CA GLY A 260 18.73 -6.78 -3.22
C GLY A 260 19.59 -5.52 -3.31
N GLU A 261 19.02 -4.33 -3.15
CA GLU A 261 19.74 -3.03 -3.19
C GLU A 261 19.82 -2.35 -1.81
N ALA A 262 19.19 -2.90 -0.79
CA ALA A 262 19.22 -2.35 0.55
C ALA A 262 20.61 -2.54 1.18
N ARG A 263 21.31 -1.42 1.39
CA ARG A 263 22.52 -1.29 2.21
C ARG A 263 22.17 -0.80 3.61
#